data_2481a799f7b46c14676fa59bc1244e39
#
_entry.id   2481a799f7b46c14676fa59bc1244e39
#
_cell.length_a   1.000
_cell.length_b   1.000
_cell.length_c   1.000
_cell.angle_alpha   90.00
_cell.angle_beta   90.00
_cell.angle_gamma   90.00
#
_symmetry.space_group_name_H-M   'P 1'
#
loop_
_entity.id
_entity.type
_entity.pdbx_description
1 polymer ?
#
loop_
_entity_poly.entity_id
_entity_poly.type
_entity_poly.pdbx_seq_one_letter_code
_entity_poly.pdbx_strand_id
1 'polypeptide(L)'
;MNSQSPSPRLAERKIILGVTGSIAAYKAAYLTRALIKEGAEVQVVMTPAAKEFITPLTLSTLSRNPVVSEFFSRRDGSWHSHVDLGLWADAMLIAPATAATIGKMAQGVADNMLVTTYLSCKAPVFVAPAMDLDMYAHPATQANLDRLRSFGNRIIEPAEGELASTLVGRGRMEEPERIIDVLAAALNEVGDLRGRTVLITAGPTYEKIDPVRFIGNYSSGKMGFALAEACARRGAEVRLVAGPVALGTTHPHITRTDVESADEMYDAATALFPGCDIAILAAAVADYRPHTPAEVKIKREETGHLTLPLVSNRDIAAALGRRKRPDQRLVGFALETNDERAHAEEKLRRKRLDLIVLNSLQDAGAGFGVDTNKITVIDALGNARDFPLKSKTELADDIIDCLLPFLPPKNE
;
A
#
# COMPACT_ATOMS: atom_id res chain seq x y z
N MET A 1 -31.55 -30.43 0.71
CA MET A 1 -30.95 -29.08 0.61
C MET A 1 -29.61 -29.15 1.30
N ASN A 2 -28.54 -29.39 0.56
CA ASN A 2 -27.17 -29.36 1.06
C ASN A 2 -26.76 -27.89 1.16
N SER A 3 -26.85 -27.31 2.35
CA SER A 3 -26.17 -26.05 2.67
C SER A 3 -24.69 -26.36 2.76
N GLN A 4 -23.95 -26.17 1.67
CA GLN A 4 -22.49 -26.11 1.74
C GLN A 4 -22.14 -24.95 2.69
N SER A 5 -21.56 -25.28 3.84
CA SER A 5 -20.97 -24.27 4.72
C SER A 5 -19.93 -23.49 3.89
N PRO A 6 -19.90 -22.16 3.95
CA PRO A 6 -18.91 -21.38 3.24
C PRO A 6 -17.50 -21.87 3.61
N SER A 7 -16.60 -21.91 2.63
CA SER A 7 -15.20 -22.31 2.85
C SER A 7 -14.57 -21.42 3.93
N PRO A 8 -13.75 -22.00 4.83
CA PRO A 8 -13.09 -21.23 5.88
C PRO A 8 -12.22 -20.11 5.27
N ARG A 9 -12.47 -18.87 5.70
CA ARG A 9 -11.85 -17.67 5.11
C ARG A 9 -10.38 -17.47 5.52
N LEU A 10 -9.92 -18.14 6.58
CA LEU A 10 -8.55 -18.04 7.12
C LEU A 10 -7.89 -19.42 7.18
N ALA A 11 -8.28 -20.33 6.25
CA ALA A 11 -7.74 -21.68 6.21
C ALA A 11 -6.20 -21.66 6.15
N GLU A 12 -5.57 -22.46 7.03
CA GLU A 12 -4.11 -22.64 7.14
C GLU A 12 -3.33 -21.37 7.55
N ARG A 13 -4.02 -20.24 7.83
CA ARG A 13 -3.38 -19.00 8.30
C ARG A 13 -2.94 -19.12 9.75
N LYS A 14 -1.70 -18.75 10.02
CA LYS A 14 -1.08 -18.72 11.35
C LYS A 14 -1.19 -17.33 11.95
N ILE A 15 -1.98 -17.20 13.02
CA ILE A 15 -2.32 -15.90 13.61
C ILE A 15 -1.82 -15.83 15.05
N ILE A 16 -0.96 -14.85 15.35
CA ILE A 16 -0.69 -14.46 16.72
C ILE A 16 -1.83 -13.57 17.20
N LEU A 17 -2.52 -14.00 18.28
CA LEU A 17 -3.50 -13.18 18.99
C LEU A 17 -2.87 -12.61 20.25
N GLY A 18 -2.55 -11.32 20.22
CA GLY A 18 -2.08 -10.54 21.35
C GLY A 18 -3.24 -10.06 22.22
N VAL A 19 -3.26 -10.43 23.50
CA VAL A 19 -4.30 -10.02 24.45
C VAL A 19 -3.72 -9.13 25.52
N THR A 20 -4.32 -7.95 25.74
CA THR A 20 -3.86 -6.96 26.73
C THR A 20 -4.90 -6.75 27.84
N GLY A 21 -4.47 -6.10 28.94
CA GLY A 21 -5.26 -5.92 30.17
C GLY A 21 -6.38 -4.89 30.00
N SER A 22 -7.53 -5.33 29.52
CA SER A 22 -8.75 -4.53 29.36
C SER A 22 -9.97 -5.36 29.74
N ILE A 23 -11.04 -4.70 30.16
CA ILE A 23 -12.32 -5.35 30.36
C ILE A 23 -12.80 -6.06 29.08
N ALA A 24 -12.44 -5.53 27.90
CA ALA A 24 -12.75 -6.14 26.61
C ALA A 24 -12.02 -7.47 26.34
N ALA A 25 -11.11 -7.91 27.23
CA ALA A 25 -10.40 -9.19 27.09
C ALA A 25 -11.33 -10.41 27.05
N TYR A 26 -12.57 -10.31 27.60
CA TYR A 26 -13.56 -11.38 27.47
C TYR A 26 -13.90 -11.69 26.00
N LYS A 27 -13.86 -10.68 25.11
CA LYS A 27 -14.08 -10.87 23.67
C LYS A 27 -12.98 -11.71 23.02
N ALA A 28 -11.76 -11.76 23.60
CA ALA A 28 -10.68 -12.58 23.08
C ALA A 28 -11.03 -14.07 23.06
N ALA A 29 -11.88 -14.56 23.98
CA ALA A 29 -12.36 -15.92 23.95
C ALA A 29 -13.25 -16.20 22.71
N TYR A 30 -14.17 -15.30 22.42
CA TYR A 30 -15.02 -15.38 21.22
C TYR A 30 -14.19 -15.25 19.94
N LEU A 31 -13.26 -14.30 19.91
CA LEU A 31 -12.38 -14.06 18.77
C LEU A 31 -11.49 -15.27 18.48
N THR A 32 -10.90 -15.90 19.52
CA THR A 32 -10.12 -17.14 19.37
C THR A 32 -10.95 -18.25 18.72
N ARG A 33 -12.18 -18.49 19.22
CA ARG A 33 -13.07 -19.50 18.64
C ARG A 33 -13.46 -19.18 17.21
N ALA A 34 -13.73 -17.92 16.91
CA ALA A 34 -14.14 -17.48 15.59
C ALA A 34 -12.98 -17.62 14.57
N LEU A 35 -11.74 -17.25 14.94
CA LEU A 35 -10.55 -17.46 14.11
C LEU A 35 -10.35 -18.93 13.78
N ILE A 36 -10.47 -19.83 14.77
CA ILE A 36 -10.33 -21.29 14.55
C ILE A 36 -11.47 -21.83 13.67
N LYS A 37 -12.70 -21.34 13.84
CA LYS A 37 -13.83 -21.71 12.99
C LYS A 37 -13.61 -21.31 11.53
N GLU A 38 -12.91 -20.22 11.30
CA GLU A 38 -12.47 -19.76 9.98
C GLU A 38 -11.22 -20.49 9.46
N GLY A 39 -10.74 -21.50 10.19
CA GLY A 39 -9.64 -22.37 9.76
C GLY A 39 -8.25 -21.90 10.13
N ALA A 40 -8.11 -20.83 10.93
CA ALA A 40 -6.81 -20.34 11.36
C ALA A 40 -6.19 -21.21 12.47
N GLU A 41 -4.86 -21.30 12.46
CA GLU A 41 -4.07 -21.75 13.62
C GLU A 41 -3.75 -20.52 14.48
N VAL A 42 -4.10 -20.56 15.78
CA VAL A 42 -4.01 -19.41 16.67
C VAL A 42 -3.01 -19.64 17.78
N GLN A 43 -2.00 -18.78 17.87
CA GLN A 43 -1.08 -18.71 18.99
C GLN A 43 -1.38 -17.47 19.84
N VAL A 44 -1.81 -17.68 21.09
CA VAL A 44 -2.14 -16.57 21.99
C VAL A 44 -0.89 -16.10 22.73
N VAL A 45 -0.67 -14.78 22.73
CA VAL A 45 0.38 -14.09 23.50
C VAL A 45 -0.29 -13.06 24.42
N MET A 46 -0.08 -13.15 25.73
CA MET A 46 -0.72 -12.28 26.71
C MET A 46 0.26 -11.34 27.37
N THR A 47 -0.16 -10.10 27.61
CA THR A 47 0.57 -9.24 28.56
C THR A 47 0.34 -9.73 30.00
N PRO A 48 1.26 -9.44 30.95
CA PRO A 48 1.04 -9.76 32.37
C PRO A 48 -0.32 -9.28 32.90
N ALA A 49 -0.71 -8.04 32.56
CA ALA A 49 -1.99 -7.45 33.00
C ALA A 49 -3.21 -8.15 32.39
N ALA A 50 -3.09 -8.78 31.22
CA ALA A 50 -4.22 -9.49 30.61
C ALA A 50 -4.72 -10.67 31.45
N LYS A 51 -3.84 -11.29 32.26
CA LYS A 51 -4.15 -12.44 33.11
C LYS A 51 -5.15 -12.12 34.24
N GLU A 52 -5.24 -10.83 34.62
CA GLU A 52 -6.22 -10.35 35.60
C GLU A 52 -7.65 -10.28 35.05
N PHE A 53 -7.81 -10.25 33.71
CA PHE A 53 -9.11 -10.12 33.05
C PHE A 53 -9.59 -11.43 32.43
N ILE A 54 -8.68 -12.27 31.95
CA ILE A 54 -8.99 -13.58 31.37
C ILE A 54 -7.85 -14.56 31.65
N THR A 55 -8.17 -15.80 31.99
CA THR A 55 -7.12 -16.75 32.35
C THR A 55 -6.41 -17.34 31.12
N PRO A 56 -5.09 -17.62 31.21
CA PRO A 56 -4.38 -18.36 30.18
C PRO A 56 -5.00 -19.72 29.87
N LEU A 57 -5.56 -20.39 30.89
CA LEU A 57 -6.25 -21.69 30.76
C LEU A 57 -7.43 -21.60 29.78
N THR A 58 -8.25 -20.58 29.88
CA THR A 58 -9.38 -20.37 28.98
C THR A 58 -8.91 -20.27 27.52
N LEU A 59 -7.90 -19.45 27.27
CA LEU A 59 -7.42 -19.18 25.92
C LEU A 59 -6.62 -20.34 25.35
N SER A 60 -5.83 -21.08 26.17
CA SER A 60 -5.12 -22.28 25.70
C SER A 60 -6.08 -23.41 25.35
N THR A 61 -7.15 -23.57 26.12
CA THR A 61 -8.18 -24.57 25.80
C THR A 61 -8.89 -24.26 24.48
N LEU A 62 -9.18 -22.99 24.22
CA LEU A 62 -9.86 -22.54 23.00
C LEU A 62 -8.95 -22.59 21.78
N SER A 63 -7.68 -22.15 21.91
CA SER A 63 -6.70 -22.14 20.81
C SER A 63 -6.09 -23.51 20.54
N ARG A 64 -6.19 -24.44 21.49
CA ARG A 64 -5.48 -25.73 21.47
C ARG A 64 -3.95 -25.61 21.50
N ASN A 65 -3.44 -24.42 21.77
CA ASN A 65 -2.02 -24.10 21.87
C ASN A 65 -1.72 -23.52 23.27
N PRO A 66 -0.55 -23.78 23.86
CA PRO A 66 -0.13 -23.13 25.10
C PRO A 66 -0.13 -21.60 24.94
N VAL A 67 -0.62 -20.87 25.93
CA VAL A 67 -0.52 -19.41 25.95
C VAL A 67 0.86 -18.98 26.35
N VAL A 68 1.47 -18.07 25.59
CA VAL A 68 2.77 -17.47 25.90
C VAL A 68 2.55 -16.11 26.57
N SER A 69 3.18 -15.91 27.73
CA SER A 69 3.08 -14.64 28.47
C SER A 69 4.39 -14.21 29.10
N GLU A 70 5.33 -15.14 29.24
CA GLU A 70 6.65 -14.93 29.86
C GLU A 70 7.74 -15.37 28.88
N PHE A 71 8.91 -14.78 29.01
CA PHE A 71 10.08 -15.18 28.20
C PHE A 71 10.61 -16.57 28.58
N PHE A 72 10.42 -16.97 29.83
CA PHE A 72 10.93 -18.22 30.36
C PHE A 72 9.84 -18.97 31.14
N SER A 73 9.77 -20.27 30.97
CA SER A 73 8.99 -21.14 31.85
C SER A 73 9.62 -21.18 33.24
N ARG A 74 8.85 -20.88 34.29
CA ARG A 74 9.34 -20.95 35.68
C ARG A 74 9.61 -22.37 36.17
N ARG A 75 9.07 -23.39 35.48
CA ARG A 75 9.20 -24.78 35.91
C ARG A 75 10.52 -25.43 35.50
N ASP A 76 10.97 -25.16 34.29
CA ASP A 76 12.10 -25.86 33.67
C ASP A 76 13.14 -24.91 33.03
N GLY A 77 12.88 -23.60 33.07
CA GLY A 77 13.75 -22.59 32.46
C GLY A 77 13.72 -22.59 30.93
N SER A 78 12.80 -23.35 30.30
CA SER A 78 12.66 -23.32 28.83
C SER A 78 12.32 -21.92 28.36
N TRP A 79 12.94 -21.52 27.26
CA TRP A 79 12.77 -20.18 26.67
C TRP A 79 11.73 -20.20 25.56
N HIS A 80 10.87 -19.20 25.57
CA HIS A 80 9.93 -18.92 24.50
C HIS A 80 10.53 -17.90 23.54
N SER A 81 10.86 -18.33 22.33
CA SER A 81 11.48 -17.45 21.34
C SER A 81 10.43 -16.51 20.71
N HIS A 82 10.53 -15.22 20.99
CA HIS A 82 9.73 -14.19 20.34
C HIS A 82 10.06 -14.07 18.83
N VAL A 83 11.28 -14.41 18.43
CA VAL A 83 11.71 -14.42 17.03
C VAL A 83 10.99 -15.52 16.27
N ASP A 84 10.96 -16.75 16.83
CA ASP A 84 10.28 -17.87 16.18
C ASP A 84 8.77 -17.63 16.04
N LEU A 85 8.16 -17.00 17.06
CA LEU A 85 6.76 -16.57 16.98
C LEU A 85 6.55 -15.54 15.86
N GLY A 86 7.43 -14.54 15.77
CA GLY A 86 7.36 -13.51 14.72
C GLY A 86 7.57 -14.07 13.30
N LEU A 87 8.37 -15.13 13.16
CA LEU A 87 8.61 -15.80 11.88
C LEU A 87 7.50 -16.81 11.53
N TRP A 88 6.85 -17.38 12.54
CA TRP A 88 5.78 -18.36 12.37
C TRP A 88 4.48 -17.73 11.84
N ALA A 89 4.21 -16.48 12.17
CA ALA A 89 2.92 -15.84 11.94
C ALA A 89 2.74 -15.34 10.50
N ASP A 90 1.56 -15.55 9.93
CA ASP A 90 1.06 -14.89 8.73
C ASP A 90 0.41 -13.53 9.05
N ALA A 91 -0.05 -13.34 10.31
CA ALA A 91 -0.55 -12.07 10.83
C ALA A 91 -0.40 -12.00 12.35
N MET A 92 -0.27 -10.79 12.89
CA MET A 92 -0.38 -10.51 14.31
C MET A 92 -1.58 -9.60 14.57
N LEU A 93 -2.52 -10.04 15.40
CA LEU A 93 -3.69 -9.28 15.83
C LEU A 93 -3.57 -8.97 17.31
N ILE A 94 -3.62 -7.69 17.69
CA ILE A 94 -3.63 -7.26 19.09
C ILE A 94 -5.04 -6.80 19.45
N ALA A 95 -5.78 -7.64 20.14
CA ALA A 95 -7.20 -7.46 20.47
C ALA A 95 -7.58 -8.10 21.81
N PRO A 96 -7.96 -7.28 22.82
CA PRO A 96 -7.95 -5.82 22.85
C PRO A 96 -6.56 -5.21 22.90
N ALA A 97 -6.38 -4.00 22.35
CA ALA A 97 -5.18 -3.20 22.49
C ALA A 97 -5.43 -1.99 23.40
N THR A 98 -4.84 -2.00 24.60
CA THR A 98 -4.94 -0.88 25.56
C THR A 98 -4.05 0.29 25.17
N ALA A 99 -4.35 1.51 25.64
CA ALA A 99 -3.55 2.70 25.46
C ALA A 99 -2.09 2.48 25.90
N ALA A 100 -1.88 1.75 27.02
CA ALA A 100 -0.54 1.41 27.50
C ALA A 100 0.25 0.57 26.49
N THR A 101 -0.37 -0.46 25.91
CA THR A 101 0.28 -1.32 24.92
C THR A 101 0.52 -0.57 23.62
N ILE A 102 -0.45 0.21 23.13
CA ILE A 102 -0.31 1.08 21.95
C ILE A 102 0.85 2.05 22.12
N GLY A 103 0.97 2.70 23.29
CA GLY A 103 2.09 3.59 23.60
C GLY A 103 3.44 2.87 23.58
N LYS A 104 3.54 1.69 24.19
CA LYS A 104 4.75 0.87 24.20
C LYS A 104 5.17 0.43 22.80
N MET A 105 4.22 -0.03 22.00
CA MET A 105 4.47 -0.40 20.60
C MET A 105 4.96 0.79 19.79
N ALA A 106 4.30 1.94 19.92
CA ALA A 106 4.66 3.16 19.20
C ALA A 106 6.04 3.71 19.58
N GLN A 107 6.51 3.46 20.81
CA GLN A 107 7.80 3.91 21.30
C GLN A 107 8.88 2.81 21.30
N GLY A 108 8.54 1.57 20.95
CA GLY A 108 9.48 0.44 20.93
C GLY A 108 9.90 -0.05 22.32
N VAL A 109 9.04 0.09 23.33
CA VAL A 109 9.32 -0.32 24.72
C VAL A 109 9.00 -1.80 24.90
N ALA A 110 10.01 -2.67 24.73
CA ALA A 110 9.90 -4.13 24.76
C ALA A 110 10.02 -4.70 26.19
N ASP A 111 9.11 -4.32 27.09
CA ASP A 111 9.13 -4.72 28.50
C ASP A 111 8.32 -6.00 28.82
N ASN A 112 7.69 -6.60 27.80
CA ASN A 112 6.93 -7.82 27.94
C ASN A 112 6.94 -8.65 26.65
N MET A 113 6.57 -9.93 26.74
CA MET A 113 6.62 -10.88 25.63
C MET A 113 5.82 -10.41 24.41
N LEU A 114 4.65 -9.79 24.60
CA LEU A 114 3.80 -9.34 23.49
C LEU A 114 4.47 -8.24 22.65
N VAL A 115 4.97 -7.19 23.30
CA VAL A 115 5.61 -6.07 22.59
C VAL A 115 6.94 -6.51 21.96
N THR A 116 7.69 -7.41 22.64
CA THR A 116 8.91 -7.97 22.06
C THR A 116 8.64 -8.80 20.82
N THR A 117 7.58 -9.62 20.84
CA THR A 117 7.12 -10.37 19.65
C THR A 117 6.68 -9.43 18.53
N TYR A 118 5.95 -8.36 18.88
CA TYR A 118 5.55 -7.33 17.90
C TYR A 118 6.76 -6.72 17.18
N LEU A 119 7.81 -6.34 17.92
CA LEU A 119 9.00 -5.72 17.33
C LEU A 119 9.83 -6.68 16.45
N SER A 120 9.67 -7.99 16.61
CA SER A 120 10.32 -9.01 15.77
C SER A 120 9.42 -9.60 14.69
N CYS A 121 8.12 -9.25 14.68
CA CYS A 121 7.14 -9.76 13.72
C CYS A 121 7.32 -9.09 12.35
N LYS A 122 7.44 -9.90 11.30
CA LYS A 122 7.49 -9.43 9.90
C LYS A 122 6.14 -9.47 9.20
N ALA A 123 5.18 -10.19 9.77
CA ALA A 123 3.83 -10.31 9.25
C ALA A 123 3.03 -9.01 9.48
N PRO A 124 1.98 -8.73 8.68
CA PRO A 124 1.10 -7.59 8.89
C PRO A 124 0.49 -7.60 10.30
N VAL A 125 0.52 -6.43 10.96
CA VAL A 125 0.03 -6.27 12.32
C VAL A 125 -1.27 -5.48 12.32
N PHE A 126 -2.27 -6.02 13.01
CA PHE A 126 -3.60 -5.44 13.21
C PHE A 126 -3.78 -5.08 14.68
N VAL A 127 -4.29 -3.90 14.95
CA VAL A 127 -4.47 -3.38 16.31
C VAL A 127 -5.92 -2.97 16.47
N ALA A 128 -6.61 -3.59 17.43
CA ALA A 128 -8.01 -3.28 17.80
C ALA A 128 -8.04 -2.54 19.17
N PRO A 129 -8.06 -1.20 19.17
CA PRO A 129 -8.07 -0.42 20.40
C PRO A 129 -9.27 -0.71 21.29
N ALA A 130 -9.05 -0.68 22.61
CA ALA A 130 -10.11 -0.81 23.62
C ALA A 130 -9.76 0.03 24.85
N MET A 131 -10.49 1.13 25.06
CA MET A 131 -10.29 2.06 26.17
C MET A 131 -11.51 2.97 26.32
N ASP A 132 -11.53 3.79 27.38
CA ASP A 132 -12.57 4.82 27.54
C ASP A 132 -12.50 5.87 26.43
N LEU A 133 -13.63 6.56 26.16
CA LEU A 133 -13.75 7.51 25.07
C LEU A 133 -12.77 8.68 25.17
N ASP A 134 -12.55 9.22 26.38
CA ASP A 134 -11.62 10.33 26.60
C ASP A 134 -10.17 9.89 26.42
N MET A 135 -9.84 8.66 26.84
CA MET A 135 -8.53 8.05 26.59
C MET A 135 -8.30 7.84 25.08
N TYR A 136 -9.33 7.43 24.34
CA TYR A 136 -9.22 7.24 22.89
C TYR A 136 -9.04 8.57 22.18
N ALA A 137 -9.82 9.60 22.55
CA ALA A 137 -9.74 10.94 21.99
C ALA A 137 -8.47 11.72 22.42
N HIS A 138 -7.77 11.26 23.46
CA HIS A 138 -6.61 11.98 23.98
C HIS A 138 -5.51 12.14 22.92
N PRO A 139 -4.93 13.37 22.75
CA PRO A 139 -3.92 13.63 21.73
C PRO A 139 -2.74 12.66 21.73
N ALA A 140 -2.27 12.22 22.92
CA ALA A 140 -1.19 11.25 23.01
C ALA A 140 -1.58 9.88 22.45
N THR A 141 -2.83 9.44 22.66
CA THR A 141 -3.32 8.17 22.08
C THR A 141 -3.43 8.26 20.57
N GLN A 142 -4.00 9.36 20.06
CA GLN A 142 -4.11 9.57 18.61
C GLN A 142 -2.73 9.66 17.96
N ALA A 143 -1.78 10.41 18.54
CA ALA A 143 -0.41 10.47 18.03
C ALA A 143 0.29 9.10 18.00
N ASN A 144 0.06 8.25 19.02
CA ASN A 144 0.60 6.88 19.03
C ASN A 144 -0.06 6.01 17.95
N LEU A 145 -1.36 6.12 17.74
CA LEU A 145 -2.07 5.40 16.66
C LEU A 145 -1.57 5.82 15.29
N ASP A 146 -1.39 7.13 15.06
CA ASP A 146 -0.84 7.64 13.79
C ASP A 146 0.58 7.17 13.56
N ARG A 147 1.39 7.11 14.61
CA ARG A 147 2.74 6.55 14.54
C ARG A 147 2.71 5.06 14.20
N LEU A 148 1.81 4.26 14.79
CA LEU A 148 1.63 2.87 14.40
C LEU A 148 1.17 2.72 12.94
N ARG A 149 0.28 3.58 12.46
CA ARG A 149 -0.11 3.62 11.04
C ARG A 149 1.09 3.92 10.14
N SER A 150 1.96 4.85 10.53
CA SER A 150 3.19 5.17 9.79
C SER A 150 4.21 4.02 9.74
N PHE A 151 4.14 3.08 10.68
CA PHE A 151 4.93 1.83 10.67
C PHE A 151 4.29 0.72 9.81
N GLY A 152 3.13 0.99 9.19
CA GLY A 152 2.40 0.01 8.39
C GLY A 152 1.41 -0.86 9.18
N ASN A 153 1.18 -0.56 10.47
CA ASN A 153 0.18 -1.29 11.25
C ASN A 153 -1.24 -0.86 10.84
N ARG A 154 -2.13 -1.82 10.73
CA ARG A 154 -3.55 -1.60 10.39
C ARG A 154 -4.36 -1.42 11.68
N ILE A 155 -4.91 -0.23 11.89
CA ILE A 155 -5.77 0.06 13.05
C ILE A 155 -7.21 -0.33 12.69
N ILE A 156 -7.79 -1.24 13.47
CA ILE A 156 -9.22 -1.58 13.41
C ILE A 156 -9.92 -0.61 14.32
N GLU A 157 -10.63 0.34 13.74
CA GLU A 157 -11.28 1.43 14.49
C GLU A 157 -12.23 0.87 15.54
N PRO A 158 -12.22 1.42 16.77
CA PRO A 158 -13.14 0.98 17.80
C PRO A 158 -14.58 1.33 17.43
N ALA A 159 -15.50 0.44 17.80
CA ALA A 159 -16.93 0.66 17.64
C ALA A 159 -17.43 1.80 18.54
N GLU A 160 -18.51 2.43 18.12
CA GLU A 160 -19.28 3.35 18.93
C GLU A 160 -20.34 2.60 19.75
N GLY A 161 -20.49 2.94 21.01
CA GLY A 161 -21.49 2.31 21.88
C GLY A 161 -21.25 2.60 23.36
N GLU A 162 -22.04 1.94 24.23
CA GLU A 162 -21.89 2.04 25.67
C GLU A 162 -20.59 1.37 26.12
N LEU A 163 -19.82 2.08 26.93
CA LEU A 163 -18.56 1.65 27.51
C LEU A 163 -18.76 1.10 28.93
N ALA A 164 -17.75 0.47 29.50
CA ALA A 164 -17.78 -0.01 30.90
C ALA A 164 -17.99 1.11 31.92
N SER A 165 -17.66 2.36 31.55
CA SER A 165 -17.91 3.59 32.31
C SER A 165 -19.38 4.08 32.22
N THR A 166 -20.25 3.39 31.51
CA THR A 166 -21.64 3.80 31.16
C THR A 166 -21.72 5.00 30.20
N LEU A 167 -20.61 5.55 29.80
CA LEU A 167 -20.55 6.58 28.76
C LEU A 167 -20.77 5.97 27.38
N VAL A 168 -21.36 6.74 26.47
CA VAL A 168 -21.58 6.32 25.08
C VAL A 168 -20.63 7.08 24.15
N GLY A 169 -19.85 6.36 23.37
CA GLY A 169 -18.91 6.95 22.44
C GLY A 169 -17.95 5.94 21.80
N ARG A 170 -16.93 6.45 21.12
CA ARG A 170 -15.86 5.65 20.50
C ARG A 170 -14.85 5.19 21.54
N GLY A 171 -14.52 3.90 21.56
CA GLY A 171 -13.52 3.33 22.47
C GLY A 171 -13.73 1.85 22.72
N ARG A 172 -14.93 1.33 22.41
CA ARG A 172 -15.27 -0.07 22.54
C ARG A 172 -14.54 -0.89 21.46
N MET A 173 -13.81 -1.96 21.89
CA MET A 173 -13.21 -2.88 20.92
C MET A 173 -14.25 -3.35 19.90
N GLU A 174 -13.90 -3.31 18.62
CA GLU A 174 -14.76 -3.80 17.53
C GLU A 174 -15.22 -5.25 17.78
N GLU A 175 -16.32 -5.64 17.15
CA GLU A 175 -16.88 -6.99 17.34
C GLU A 175 -16.01 -8.04 16.65
N PRO A 176 -15.90 -9.26 17.23
CA PRO A 176 -15.05 -10.32 16.70
C PRO A 176 -15.29 -10.63 15.22
N GLU A 177 -16.54 -10.62 14.77
CA GLU A 177 -16.94 -10.90 13.40
C GLU A 177 -16.37 -9.86 12.43
N ARG A 178 -16.45 -8.58 12.80
CA ARG A 178 -15.90 -7.48 11.99
C ARG A 178 -14.38 -7.50 11.96
N ILE A 179 -13.73 -7.84 13.09
CA ILE A 179 -12.28 -8.04 13.13
C ILE A 179 -11.86 -9.14 12.16
N ILE A 180 -12.59 -10.25 12.14
CA ILE A 180 -12.33 -11.37 11.20
C ILE A 180 -12.54 -10.92 9.74
N ASP A 181 -13.60 -10.15 9.47
CA ASP A 181 -13.83 -9.62 8.11
C ASP A 181 -12.63 -8.80 7.63
N VAL A 182 -12.09 -7.92 8.49
CA VAL A 182 -10.91 -7.11 8.16
C VAL A 182 -9.67 -7.97 7.96
N LEU A 183 -9.43 -8.97 8.83
CA LEU A 183 -8.31 -9.89 8.67
C LEU A 183 -8.43 -10.71 7.40
N ALA A 184 -9.61 -11.32 7.18
CA ALA A 184 -9.85 -12.16 6.01
C ALA A 184 -9.70 -11.36 4.71
N ALA A 185 -10.26 -10.15 4.64
CA ALA A 185 -10.06 -9.27 3.49
C ALA A 185 -8.57 -8.99 3.26
N ALA A 186 -7.82 -8.68 4.32
CA ALA A 186 -6.41 -8.34 4.23
C ALA A 186 -5.49 -9.53 3.92
N LEU A 187 -5.80 -10.72 4.45
CA LEU A 187 -4.98 -11.93 4.26
C LEU A 187 -5.38 -12.76 3.04
N ASN A 188 -6.62 -12.58 2.57
CA ASN A 188 -7.13 -13.16 1.34
C ASN A 188 -7.15 -12.13 0.19
N GLU A 189 -6.57 -10.97 0.38
CA GLU A 189 -6.01 -10.23 -0.76
C GLU A 189 -5.05 -11.22 -1.44
N VAL A 190 -5.64 -12.19 -2.17
CA VAL A 190 -4.92 -12.98 -3.17
C VAL A 190 -4.33 -11.90 -4.05
N GLY A 191 -3.03 -11.86 -4.06
CA GLY A 191 -2.36 -10.91 -4.93
C GLY A 191 -2.82 -11.20 -6.35
N ASP A 192 -3.90 -10.54 -6.78
CA ASP A 192 -4.48 -10.67 -8.14
C ASP A 192 -3.46 -10.32 -9.22
N LEU A 193 -2.34 -9.74 -8.81
CA LEU A 193 -1.14 -9.52 -9.60
C LEU A 193 0.01 -10.50 -9.26
N ARG A 194 -0.25 -11.52 -8.43
CA ARG A 194 0.78 -12.50 -8.06
C ARG A 194 1.37 -13.17 -9.30
N GLY A 195 2.70 -13.26 -9.30
CA GLY A 195 3.47 -13.82 -10.41
C GLY A 195 3.50 -12.94 -11.66
N ARG A 196 2.95 -11.72 -11.64
CA ARG A 196 3.06 -10.76 -12.73
C ARG A 196 4.20 -9.79 -12.48
N THR A 197 4.84 -9.37 -13.58
CA THR A 197 5.84 -8.30 -13.56
C THR A 197 5.25 -7.03 -14.13
N VAL A 198 5.32 -5.93 -13.37
CA VAL A 198 4.77 -4.63 -13.73
C VAL A 198 5.89 -3.60 -13.89
N LEU A 199 6.03 -3.02 -15.08
CA LEU A 199 6.87 -1.86 -15.33
C LEU A 199 6.09 -0.60 -15.01
N ILE A 200 6.67 0.31 -14.22
CA ILE A 200 6.07 1.62 -13.94
C ILE A 200 7.09 2.71 -14.22
N THR A 201 6.70 3.74 -14.96
CA THR A 201 7.48 4.97 -15.05
C THR A 201 6.88 6.03 -14.15
N ALA A 202 7.71 6.76 -13.39
CA ALA A 202 7.25 7.75 -12.40
C ALA A 202 8.15 9.01 -12.39
N GLY A 203 7.59 10.11 -11.92
CA GLY A 203 8.35 11.37 -11.79
C GLY A 203 8.44 12.18 -13.07
N PRO A 204 9.12 13.33 -13.03
CA PRO A 204 9.46 14.12 -14.22
C PRO A 204 10.70 13.58 -14.93
N THR A 205 10.99 14.11 -16.12
CA THR A 205 12.33 14.07 -16.69
C THR A 205 12.94 15.48 -16.74
N TYR A 206 14.25 15.55 -16.63
CA TYR A 206 15.00 16.81 -16.68
C TYR A 206 15.91 16.83 -17.90
N GLU A 207 15.59 17.73 -18.83
CA GLU A 207 16.32 17.90 -20.08
C GLU A 207 17.30 19.06 -19.92
N LYS A 208 18.58 18.75 -19.77
CA LYS A 208 19.62 19.74 -19.47
C LYS A 208 19.70 20.81 -20.55
N ILE A 209 19.64 22.08 -20.14
CA ILE A 209 20.03 23.23 -20.96
C ILE A 209 21.53 23.46 -20.79
N ASP A 210 22.02 23.42 -19.55
CA ASP A 210 23.40 23.53 -19.14
C ASP A 210 23.58 22.78 -17.78
N PRO A 211 24.78 22.76 -17.17
CA PRO A 211 25.00 22.06 -15.90
C PRO A 211 24.13 22.55 -14.71
N VAL A 212 23.40 23.66 -14.87
CA VAL A 212 22.62 24.30 -13.77
C VAL A 212 21.13 24.32 -14.06
N ARG A 213 20.71 24.38 -15.34
CA ARG A 213 19.31 24.58 -15.75
C ARG A 213 18.82 23.45 -16.64
N PHE A 214 17.55 23.17 -16.53
CA PHE A 214 16.87 22.12 -17.31
C PHE A 214 15.46 22.56 -17.71
N ILE A 215 14.88 21.85 -18.68
CA ILE A 215 13.45 21.85 -19.00
C ILE A 215 12.86 20.61 -18.33
N GLY A 216 11.72 20.74 -17.66
CA GLY A 216 11.06 19.61 -16.98
C GLY A 216 9.62 19.96 -16.59
N ASN A 217 8.93 18.96 -16.06
CA ASN A 217 7.55 19.07 -15.62
C ASN A 217 7.46 19.17 -14.07
N TYR A 218 6.38 19.74 -13.55
CA TYR A 218 6.14 19.89 -12.10
C TYR A 218 5.75 18.58 -11.40
N SER A 219 5.92 17.42 -12.04
CA SER A 219 5.55 16.13 -11.46
C SER A 219 6.37 15.81 -10.21
N SER A 220 5.69 15.44 -9.14
CA SER A 220 6.31 14.96 -7.90
C SER A 220 6.53 13.44 -7.85
N GLY A 221 6.04 12.70 -8.86
CA GLY A 221 6.11 11.23 -8.88
C GLY A 221 5.07 10.51 -8.02
N LYS A 222 4.32 11.20 -7.16
CA LYS A 222 3.42 10.59 -6.15
C LYS A 222 2.47 9.54 -6.72
N MET A 223 1.86 9.76 -7.90
CA MET A 223 0.93 8.80 -8.51
C MET A 223 1.63 7.51 -8.96
N GLY A 224 2.78 7.63 -9.61
CA GLY A 224 3.56 6.47 -10.06
C GLY A 224 4.09 5.64 -8.88
N PHE A 225 4.50 6.28 -7.79
CA PHE A 225 4.92 5.58 -6.57
C PHE A 225 3.72 4.92 -5.87
N ALA A 226 2.56 5.57 -5.80
CA ALA A 226 1.34 4.95 -5.25
C ALA A 226 0.94 3.70 -6.05
N LEU A 227 1.03 3.73 -7.38
CA LEU A 227 0.79 2.58 -8.25
C LEU A 227 1.82 1.46 -8.01
N ALA A 228 3.10 1.81 -7.83
CA ALA A 228 4.15 0.83 -7.55
C ALA A 228 3.90 0.09 -6.23
N GLU A 229 3.58 0.82 -5.16
CA GLU A 229 3.24 0.25 -3.86
C GLU A 229 1.93 -0.59 -3.92
N ALA A 230 0.90 -0.13 -4.64
CA ALA A 230 -0.34 -0.87 -4.81
C ALA A 230 -0.13 -2.18 -5.59
N CYS A 231 0.61 -2.15 -6.71
CA CYS A 231 0.95 -3.36 -7.47
C CYS A 231 1.75 -4.36 -6.63
N ALA A 232 2.74 -3.88 -5.86
CA ALA A 232 3.57 -4.73 -5.02
C ALA A 232 2.77 -5.36 -3.86
N ARG A 233 1.89 -4.59 -3.19
CA ARG A 233 0.95 -5.13 -2.18
C ARG A 233 0.03 -6.20 -2.77
N ARG A 234 -0.34 -6.08 -4.05
CA ARG A 234 -1.18 -7.05 -4.79
C ARG A 234 -0.36 -8.21 -5.38
N GLY A 235 0.90 -8.37 -4.95
CA GLY A 235 1.75 -9.52 -5.23
C GLY A 235 2.55 -9.46 -6.53
N ALA A 236 2.60 -8.30 -7.22
CA ALA A 236 3.41 -8.13 -8.42
C ALA A 236 4.89 -7.89 -8.08
N GLU A 237 5.78 -8.35 -8.99
CA GLU A 237 7.15 -7.86 -9.07
C GLU A 237 7.17 -6.55 -9.85
N VAL A 238 7.56 -5.45 -9.21
CA VAL A 238 7.51 -4.11 -9.79
C VAL A 238 8.89 -3.64 -10.22
N ARG A 239 9.00 -3.20 -11.46
CA ARG A 239 10.17 -2.53 -12.02
C ARG A 239 9.86 -1.04 -12.18
N LEU A 240 10.30 -0.23 -11.23
CA LEU A 240 10.03 1.20 -11.16
C LEU A 240 11.18 1.98 -11.82
N VAL A 241 10.90 2.65 -12.95
CA VAL A 241 11.83 3.61 -13.58
C VAL A 241 11.42 5.01 -13.11
N ALA A 242 12.24 5.63 -12.29
CA ALA A 242 11.93 6.89 -11.62
C ALA A 242 12.81 8.02 -12.13
N GLY A 243 12.20 9.10 -12.60
CA GLY A 243 12.86 10.37 -12.81
C GLY A 243 13.21 11.06 -11.49
N PRO A 244 13.83 12.26 -11.52
CA PRO A 244 14.32 12.93 -10.32
C PRO A 244 13.19 13.30 -9.34
N VAL A 245 13.09 12.55 -8.26
CA VAL A 245 12.11 12.76 -7.17
C VAL A 245 12.72 12.43 -5.82
N ALA A 246 12.23 13.09 -4.75
CA ALA A 246 12.66 12.82 -3.38
C ALA A 246 11.95 11.59 -2.74
N LEU A 247 10.98 11.00 -3.44
CA LEU A 247 10.22 9.85 -2.93
C LEU A 247 11.09 8.59 -2.91
N GLY A 248 10.91 7.76 -1.88
CA GLY A 248 11.50 6.43 -1.74
C GLY A 248 10.45 5.33 -1.74
N THR A 249 10.91 4.10 -1.87
CA THR A 249 10.12 2.88 -1.61
C THR A 249 10.98 1.90 -0.83
N THR A 250 10.38 1.15 0.09
CA THR A 250 11.04 0.11 0.88
C THR A 250 10.43 -1.27 0.65
N HIS A 251 9.41 -1.37 -0.22
CA HIS A 251 8.73 -2.63 -0.49
C HIS A 251 9.67 -3.63 -1.19
N PRO A 252 9.84 -4.88 -0.68
CA PRO A 252 10.82 -5.84 -1.19
C PRO A 252 10.58 -6.25 -2.64
N HIS A 253 9.35 -6.18 -3.14
CA HIS A 253 8.98 -6.51 -4.52
C HIS A 253 9.11 -5.33 -5.50
N ILE A 254 9.71 -4.21 -5.08
CA ILE A 254 9.95 -3.05 -5.96
C ILE A 254 11.44 -2.91 -6.23
N THR A 255 11.83 -3.11 -7.48
CA THR A 255 13.19 -2.80 -7.96
C THR A 255 13.16 -1.45 -8.68
N ARG A 256 13.87 -0.46 -8.14
CA ARG A 256 13.93 0.90 -8.64
C ARG A 256 15.15 1.10 -9.52
N THR A 257 14.97 1.80 -10.64
CA THR A 257 15.99 2.32 -11.52
C THR A 257 15.82 3.83 -11.64
N ASP A 258 16.79 4.60 -11.20
CA ASP A 258 16.79 6.06 -11.31
C ASP A 258 17.32 6.50 -12.66
N VAL A 259 16.66 7.49 -13.26
CA VAL A 259 17.01 8.12 -14.52
C VAL A 259 16.84 9.65 -14.41
N GLU A 260 17.50 10.41 -15.27
CA GLU A 260 17.39 11.87 -15.26
C GLU A 260 16.59 12.38 -16.47
N SER A 261 16.91 11.90 -17.67
CA SER A 261 16.37 12.41 -18.93
C SER A 261 15.28 11.50 -19.54
N ALA A 262 14.56 12.05 -20.51
CA ALA A 262 13.58 11.29 -21.29
C ALA A 262 14.24 10.17 -22.09
N ASP A 263 15.45 10.38 -22.60
CA ASP A 263 16.19 9.34 -23.34
C ASP A 263 16.61 8.19 -22.43
N GLU A 264 17.12 8.48 -21.22
CA GLU A 264 17.43 7.44 -20.23
C GLU A 264 16.18 6.67 -19.80
N MET A 265 15.05 7.36 -19.57
CA MET A 265 13.78 6.71 -19.23
C MET A 265 13.27 5.84 -20.37
N TYR A 266 13.40 6.31 -21.61
CA TYR A 266 13.03 5.52 -22.79
C TYR A 266 13.89 4.25 -22.90
N ASP A 267 15.19 4.35 -22.74
CA ASP A 267 16.11 3.21 -22.85
C ASP A 267 15.85 2.20 -21.73
N ALA A 268 15.70 2.64 -20.48
CA ALA A 268 15.36 1.78 -19.36
C ALA A 268 14.00 1.10 -19.54
N ALA A 269 12.96 1.85 -19.90
CA ALA A 269 11.62 1.31 -20.08
C ALA A 269 11.55 0.30 -21.24
N THR A 270 12.20 0.60 -22.38
CA THR A 270 12.21 -0.30 -23.54
C THR A 270 13.02 -1.56 -23.32
N ALA A 271 14.09 -1.51 -22.51
CA ALA A 271 14.89 -2.67 -22.13
C ALA A 271 14.14 -3.61 -21.16
N LEU A 272 13.36 -3.05 -20.21
CA LEU A 272 12.63 -3.82 -19.20
C LEU A 272 11.30 -4.40 -19.71
N PHE A 273 10.60 -3.71 -20.63
CA PHE A 273 9.25 -4.05 -21.08
C PHE A 273 9.09 -5.47 -21.64
N PRO A 274 10.01 -6.05 -22.40
CA PRO A 274 9.86 -7.42 -22.90
C PRO A 274 9.66 -8.48 -21.80
N GLY A 275 10.22 -8.26 -20.61
CA GLY A 275 10.07 -9.14 -19.44
C GLY A 275 8.89 -8.79 -18.52
N CYS A 276 7.99 -7.89 -18.92
CA CYS A 276 6.87 -7.46 -18.10
C CYS A 276 5.55 -7.92 -18.69
N ASP A 277 4.55 -8.16 -17.82
CA ASP A 277 3.16 -8.46 -18.21
C ASP A 277 2.36 -7.17 -18.41
N ILE A 278 2.71 -6.14 -17.63
CA ILE A 278 1.99 -4.85 -17.58
C ILE A 278 3.01 -3.73 -17.64
N ALA A 279 2.67 -2.63 -18.33
CA ALA A 279 3.38 -1.37 -18.18
C ALA A 279 2.41 -0.23 -17.88
N ILE A 280 2.72 0.58 -16.85
CA ILE A 280 1.95 1.75 -16.42
C ILE A 280 2.83 2.98 -16.56
N LEU A 281 2.50 3.84 -17.51
CA LEU A 281 3.31 5.00 -17.88
C LEU A 281 2.77 6.27 -17.18
N ALA A 282 3.16 6.44 -15.90
CA ALA A 282 2.70 7.55 -15.06
C ALA A 282 3.72 8.72 -14.95
N ALA A 283 4.88 8.60 -15.61
CA ALA A 283 5.87 9.66 -15.65
C ALA A 283 5.39 10.86 -16.48
N ALA A 284 5.77 12.06 -16.05
CA ALA A 284 5.61 13.29 -16.81
C ALA A 284 6.89 13.57 -17.61
N VAL A 285 7.00 12.89 -18.74
CA VAL A 285 8.15 13.00 -19.65
C VAL A 285 8.08 14.32 -20.40
N ALA A 286 9.18 15.04 -20.52
CA ALA A 286 9.24 16.24 -21.34
C ALA A 286 9.12 15.89 -22.83
N ASP A 287 8.28 16.62 -23.57
CA ASP A 287 8.08 16.40 -25.01
C ASP A 287 9.28 16.86 -25.85
N TYR A 288 10.03 17.85 -25.35
CA TYR A 288 11.16 18.46 -26.03
C TYR A 288 12.39 18.53 -25.13
N ARG A 289 13.56 18.46 -25.76
CA ARG A 289 14.86 18.70 -25.13
C ARG A 289 15.70 19.70 -25.94
N PRO A 290 16.67 20.40 -25.33
CA PRO A 290 17.64 21.18 -26.09
C PRO A 290 18.38 20.30 -27.12
N HIS A 291 18.51 20.82 -28.33
CA HIS A 291 19.22 20.09 -29.40
C HIS A 291 20.66 19.75 -28.99
N THR A 292 21.34 20.72 -28.37
CA THR A 292 22.70 20.56 -27.84
C THR A 292 22.75 21.23 -26.47
N PRO A 293 22.82 20.43 -25.37
CA PRO A 293 23.07 20.99 -24.05
C PRO A 293 24.46 21.68 -24.01
N ALA A 294 24.53 22.82 -23.32
CA ALA A 294 25.80 23.51 -23.13
C ALA A 294 26.66 22.80 -22.06
N GLU A 295 27.95 22.60 -22.32
CA GLU A 295 28.87 21.97 -21.36
C GLU A 295 29.20 22.87 -20.16
N VAL A 296 29.01 24.19 -20.30
CA VAL A 296 29.26 25.19 -19.28
C VAL A 296 28.01 26.06 -19.08
N LYS A 297 27.85 26.63 -17.87
CA LYS A 297 26.76 27.51 -17.57
C LYS A 297 26.66 28.68 -18.56
N ILE A 298 25.56 28.81 -19.27
CA ILE A 298 25.30 29.91 -20.19
C ILE A 298 25.24 31.22 -19.39
N LYS A 299 26.10 32.18 -19.74
CA LYS A 299 26.09 33.52 -19.14
C LYS A 299 24.97 34.38 -19.75
N ARG A 300 24.49 35.35 -19.00
CA ARG A 300 23.51 36.33 -19.51
C ARG A 300 24.17 37.17 -20.61
N GLU A 301 23.55 37.19 -21.77
CA GLU A 301 23.98 38.03 -22.88
C GLU A 301 23.51 39.49 -22.67
N GLU A 302 24.24 40.43 -23.25
CA GLU A 302 23.86 41.87 -23.22
C GLU A 302 22.56 42.15 -23.96
N THR A 303 22.22 41.32 -24.96
CA THR A 303 20.96 41.39 -25.72
C THR A 303 19.70 41.11 -24.86
N GLY A 304 19.85 40.48 -23.68
CA GLY A 304 18.75 40.14 -22.79
C GLY A 304 17.88 39.00 -23.27
N HIS A 305 18.17 38.39 -24.41
CA HIS A 305 17.40 37.28 -24.98
C HIS A 305 18.27 36.01 -25.12
N LEU A 306 17.70 34.84 -24.87
CA LEU A 306 18.29 33.53 -25.10
C LEU A 306 17.34 32.70 -25.96
N THR A 307 17.84 32.25 -27.12
CA THR A 307 17.08 31.30 -27.98
C THR A 307 17.67 29.90 -27.83
N LEU A 308 16.81 28.93 -27.50
CA LEU A 308 17.17 27.52 -27.36
C LEU A 308 16.51 26.73 -28.50
N PRO A 309 17.25 26.13 -29.43
CA PRO A 309 16.71 25.18 -30.39
C PRO A 309 16.33 23.90 -29.66
N LEU A 310 15.06 23.50 -29.78
CA LEU A 310 14.52 22.29 -29.17
C LEU A 310 14.27 21.22 -30.21
N VAL A 311 14.46 19.95 -29.82
CA VAL A 311 14.10 18.76 -30.60
C VAL A 311 13.16 17.87 -29.80
N SER A 312 12.28 17.13 -30.48
CA SER A 312 11.33 16.23 -29.84
C SER A 312 12.03 15.05 -29.17
N ASN A 313 11.56 14.67 -28.00
CA ASN A 313 11.96 13.45 -27.31
C ASN A 313 11.31 12.20 -27.94
N ARG A 314 11.90 11.04 -27.66
CA ARG A 314 11.36 9.75 -28.10
C ARG A 314 10.07 9.43 -27.29
N ASP A 315 9.00 9.02 -27.99
CA ASP A 315 7.72 8.68 -27.35
C ASP A 315 7.75 7.26 -26.79
N ILE A 316 7.90 7.14 -25.48
CA ILE A 316 7.96 5.85 -24.75
C ILE A 316 6.67 5.07 -24.97
N ALA A 317 5.50 5.69 -24.79
CA ALA A 317 4.21 5.02 -24.89
C ALA A 317 3.97 4.48 -26.32
N ALA A 318 4.27 5.26 -27.33
CA ALA A 318 4.17 4.82 -28.73
C ALA A 318 5.18 3.70 -29.05
N ALA A 319 6.39 3.75 -28.49
CA ALA A 319 7.39 2.70 -28.69
C ALA A 319 6.97 1.37 -28.06
N LEU A 320 6.48 1.40 -26.82
CA LEU A 320 6.00 0.20 -26.13
C LEU A 320 4.74 -0.35 -26.79
N GLY A 321 3.80 0.52 -27.19
CA GLY A 321 2.57 0.09 -27.90
C GLY A 321 2.84 -0.60 -29.24
N ARG A 322 3.89 -0.22 -29.98
CA ARG A 322 4.32 -0.93 -31.19
C ARG A 322 4.95 -2.29 -30.93
N ARG A 323 5.60 -2.47 -29.78
CA ARG A 323 6.31 -3.70 -29.38
C ARG A 323 5.45 -4.63 -28.51
N LYS A 324 4.29 -4.15 -28.05
CA LYS A 324 3.41 -4.86 -27.13
C LYS A 324 2.97 -6.22 -27.71
N ARG A 325 3.18 -7.29 -26.95
CA ARG A 325 2.67 -8.62 -27.24
C ARG A 325 1.16 -8.71 -26.90
N PRO A 326 0.40 -9.68 -27.44
CA PRO A 326 -1.02 -9.86 -27.14
C PRO A 326 -1.33 -10.11 -25.65
N ASP A 327 -0.38 -10.70 -24.93
CA ASP A 327 -0.47 -11.02 -23.51
C ASP A 327 -0.09 -9.85 -22.59
N GLN A 328 0.47 -8.78 -23.12
CA GLN A 328 0.87 -7.60 -22.36
C GLN A 328 -0.24 -6.54 -22.32
N ARG A 329 -0.25 -5.74 -21.23
CA ARG A 329 -1.16 -4.58 -21.10
C ARG A 329 -0.37 -3.31 -20.88
N LEU A 330 -0.89 -2.23 -21.47
CA LEU A 330 -0.25 -0.92 -21.46
C LEU A 330 -1.24 0.15 -20.98
N VAL A 331 -0.92 0.81 -19.88
CA VAL A 331 -1.70 1.89 -19.28
C VAL A 331 -0.95 3.19 -19.47
N GLY A 332 -1.59 4.20 -20.04
CA GLY A 332 -1.04 5.55 -20.18
C GLY A 332 -1.76 6.57 -19.32
N PHE A 333 -1.13 7.72 -19.15
CA PHE A 333 -1.72 8.88 -18.50
C PHE A 333 -1.87 10.03 -19.51
N ALA A 334 -2.94 10.79 -19.36
CA ALA A 334 -3.17 12.03 -20.05
C ALA A 334 -3.49 13.13 -19.05
N LEU A 335 -2.86 14.29 -19.22
CA LEU A 335 -3.16 15.51 -18.51
C LEU A 335 -3.48 16.53 -19.59
N GLU A 336 -4.76 16.88 -19.71
CA GLU A 336 -5.25 17.72 -20.78
C GLU A 336 -5.92 18.96 -20.17
N THR A 337 -6.05 20.02 -20.97
CA THR A 337 -6.67 21.28 -20.57
C THR A 337 -7.92 21.64 -21.37
N ASN A 338 -8.05 21.08 -22.57
CA ASN A 338 -9.17 21.31 -23.50
C ASN A 338 -9.53 20.01 -24.21
N ASP A 339 -10.80 19.78 -24.52
CA ASP A 339 -11.30 18.58 -25.22
C ASP A 339 -10.71 17.27 -24.69
N GLU A 340 -10.57 17.23 -23.36
CA GLU A 340 -9.78 16.27 -22.58
C GLU A 340 -10.06 14.82 -22.97
N ARG A 341 -11.36 14.47 -23.09
CA ARG A 341 -11.78 13.11 -23.42
C ARG A 341 -11.42 12.72 -24.86
N ALA A 342 -11.66 13.60 -25.82
CA ALA A 342 -11.36 13.32 -27.24
C ALA A 342 -9.85 13.11 -27.46
N HIS A 343 -9.00 13.96 -26.83
CA HIS A 343 -7.56 13.83 -26.88
C HIS A 343 -7.07 12.56 -26.18
N ALA A 344 -7.66 12.19 -25.05
CA ALA A 344 -7.32 10.95 -24.35
C ALA A 344 -7.66 9.71 -25.21
N GLU A 345 -8.84 9.66 -25.83
CA GLU A 345 -9.26 8.57 -26.71
C GLU A 345 -8.40 8.49 -27.99
N GLU A 346 -7.99 9.61 -28.57
CA GLU A 346 -7.05 9.65 -29.70
C GLU A 346 -5.69 9.08 -29.29
N LYS A 347 -5.16 9.52 -28.12
CA LYS A 347 -3.89 9.06 -27.56
C LYS A 347 -3.93 7.56 -27.28
N LEU A 348 -5.03 7.05 -26.72
CA LEU A 348 -5.26 5.63 -26.44
C LEU A 348 -5.14 4.81 -27.72
N ARG A 349 -5.85 5.20 -28.80
CA ARG A 349 -5.80 4.49 -30.10
C ARG A 349 -4.42 4.61 -30.76
N ARG A 350 -3.87 5.83 -30.89
CA ARG A 350 -2.61 6.10 -31.58
C ARG A 350 -1.43 5.36 -30.94
N LYS A 351 -1.42 5.26 -29.60
CA LYS A 351 -0.34 4.61 -28.84
C LYS A 351 -0.64 3.14 -28.48
N ARG A 352 -1.75 2.59 -28.94
CA ARG A 352 -2.20 1.20 -28.70
C ARG A 352 -2.24 0.86 -27.22
N LEU A 353 -2.75 1.77 -26.38
CA LEU A 353 -2.95 1.54 -24.96
C LEU A 353 -4.16 0.65 -24.73
N ASP A 354 -4.20 -0.08 -23.62
CA ASP A 354 -5.37 -0.85 -23.18
C ASP A 354 -6.26 0.00 -22.27
N LEU A 355 -5.64 0.87 -21.47
CA LEU A 355 -6.30 1.87 -20.62
C LEU A 355 -5.58 3.22 -20.73
N ILE A 356 -6.33 4.30 -20.57
CA ILE A 356 -5.78 5.63 -20.35
C ILE A 356 -6.44 6.27 -19.13
N VAL A 357 -5.62 6.84 -18.26
CA VAL A 357 -6.05 7.58 -17.07
C VAL A 357 -5.98 9.05 -17.40
N LEU A 358 -7.14 9.68 -17.47
CA LEU A 358 -7.29 11.09 -17.75
C LEU A 358 -7.38 11.88 -16.45
N ASN A 359 -6.51 12.88 -16.30
CA ASN A 359 -6.53 13.87 -15.23
C ASN A 359 -6.91 15.22 -15.83
N SER A 360 -7.69 16.02 -15.09
CA SER A 360 -7.99 17.42 -15.43
C SER A 360 -7.25 18.37 -14.49
N LEU A 361 -6.64 19.41 -15.03
CA LEU A 361 -6.10 20.54 -14.25
C LEU A 361 -7.19 21.51 -13.78
N GLN A 362 -8.42 21.39 -14.28
CA GLN A 362 -9.53 22.25 -13.91
C GLN A 362 -10.17 21.88 -12.57
N ASP A 363 -9.91 20.65 -12.07
CA ASP A 363 -10.46 20.16 -10.81
C ASP A 363 -9.61 20.64 -9.61
N ALA A 364 -10.24 21.38 -8.70
CA ALA A 364 -9.59 21.82 -7.47
C ALA A 364 -9.14 20.63 -6.63
N GLY A 365 -7.86 20.61 -6.22
CA GLY A 365 -7.27 19.49 -5.45
C GLY A 365 -6.76 18.33 -6.30
N ALA A 366 -6.86 18.42 -7.63
CA ALA A 366 -6.26 17.45 -8.57
C ALA A 366 -4.98 18.02 -9.19
N GLY A 367 -4.08 17.15 -9.66
CA GLY A 367 -2.89 17.52 -10.40
C GLY A 367 -1.55 17.24 -9.72
N PHE A 368 -0.53 18.02 -10.09
CA PHE A 368 0.84 17.82 -9.60
C PHE A 368 1.02 18.32 -8.15
N GLY A 369 1.93 17.69 -7.40
CA GLY A 369 2.34 18.13 -6.05
C GLY A 369 1.39 17.80 -4.91
N VAL A 370 0.08 17.65 -5.15
CA VAL A 370 -0.94 17.33 -4.13
C VAL A 370 -1.06 15.82 -3.89
N ASP A 371 -1.65 15.43 -2.75
CA ASP A 371 -1.82 14.01 -2.38
C ASP A 371 -3.11 13.40 -2.93
N THR A 372 -4.01 14.23 -3.41
CA THR A 372 -5.29 13.83 -3.99
C THR A 372 -5.29 13.94 -5.51
N ASN A 373 -6.24 13.28 -6.16
CA ASN A 373 -6.52 13.42 -7.58
C ASN A 373 -7.99 13.08 -7.89
N LYS A 374 -8.47 13.50 -9.06
CA LYS A 374 -9.74 13.12 -9.66
C LYS A 374 -9.44 12.62 -11.06
N ILE A 375 -9.94 11.44 -11.42
CA ILE A 375 -9.56 10.78 -12.67
C ILE A 375 -10.77 10.21 -13.40
N THR A 376 -10.63 10.08 -14.71
CA THR A 376 -11.48 9.23 -15.56
C THR A 376 -10.60 8.15 -16.18
N VAL A 377 -10.97 6.88 -16.05
CA VAL A 377 -10.29 5.76 -16.72
C VAL A 377 -11.09 5.38 -17.96
N ILE A 378 -10.43 5.35 -19.12
CA ILE A 378 -11.05 5.00 -20.40
C ILE A 378 -10.35 3.75 -20.93
N ASP A 379 -11.11 2.73 -21.32
CA ASP A 379 -10.59 1.49 -21.89
C ASP A 379 -10.52 1.53 -23.43
N ALA A 380 -9.87 0.51 -24.00
CA ALA A 380 -9.72 0.38 -25.45
C ALA A 380 -11.06 0.18 -26.21
N LEU A 381 -12.16 -0.14 -25.51
CA LEU A 381 -13.51 -0.27 -26.06
C LEU A 381 -14.29 1.05 -26.03
N GLY A 382 -13.73 2.10 -25.39
CA GLY A 382 -14.35 3.41 -25.24
C GLY A 382 -15.25 3.54 -24.00
N ASN A 383 -15.28 2.53 -23.11
CA ASN A 383 -15.97 2.65 -21.83
C ASN A 383 -15.19 3.59 -20.92
N ALA A 384 -15.88 4.53 -20.30
CA ALA A 384 -15.29 5.49 -19.36
C ALA A 384 -15.88 5.29 -17.96
N ARG A 385 -15.00 5.33 -16.94
CA ARG A 385 -15.37 5.28 -15.53
C ARG A 385 -14.76 6.45 -14.79
N ASP A 386 -15.63 7.27 -14.19
CA ASP A 386 -15.24 8.45 -13.41
C ASP A 386 -15.03 8.07 -11.95
N PHE A 387 -13.97 8.64 -11.35
CA PHE A 387 -13.66 8.50 -9.93
C PHE A 387 -13.65 9.91 -9.29
N PRO A 388 -14.33 10.08 -8.14
CA PRO A 388 -14.33 11.34 -7.43
C PRO A 388 -12.93 11.67 -6.89
N LEU A 389 -12.78 12.87 -6.33
CA LEU A 389 -11.54 13.26 -5.65
C LEU A 389 -11.24 12.30 -4.49
N LYS A 390 -10.12 11.61 -4.60
CA LYS A 390 -9.60 10.64 -3.61
C LYS A 390 -8.11 10.83 -3.42
N SER A 391 -7.53 10.15 -2.43
CA SER A 391 -6.08 10.04 -2.32
C SER A 391 -5.49 9.29 -3.52
N LYS A 392 -4.24 9.60 -3.87
CA LYS A 392 -3.53 8.91 -4.94
C LYS A 392 -3.33 7.41 -4.64
N THR A 393 -3.30 7.05 -3.37
CA THR A 393 -3.21 5.64 -2.94
C THR A 393 -4.50 4.88 -3.26
N GLU A 394 -5.67 5.43 -2.92
CA GLU A 394 -6.97 4.83 -3.26
C GLU A 394 -7.18 4.75 -4.78
N LEU A 395 -6.82 5.82 -5.50
CA LEU A 395 -6.93 5.83 -6.96
C LEU A 395 -5.97 4.84 -7.64
N ALA A 396 -4.83 4.54 -7.03
CA ALA A 396 -3.93 3.50 -7.55
C ALA A 396 -4.61 2.12 -7.53
N ASP A 397 -5.30 1.78 -6.45
CA ASP A 397 -6.10 0.55 -6.38
C ASP A 397 -7.27 0.57 -7.38
N ASP A 398 -8.02 1.68 -7.49
CA ASP A 398 -9.10 1.85 -8.48
C ASP A 398 -8.61 1.65 -9.94
N ILE A 399 -7.42 2.17 -10.28
CA ILE A 399 -6.82 2.01 -11.62
C ILE A 399 -6.46 0.55 -11.89
N ILE A 400 -5.86 -0.13 -10.91
CA ILE A 400 -5.50 -1.54 -11.02
C ILE A 400 -6.78 -2.37 -11.17
N ASP A 401 -7.83 -2.10 -10.41
CA ASP A 401 -9.13 -2.78 -10.53
C ASP A 401 -9.74 -2.64 -11.92
N CYS A 402 -9.60 -1.47 -12.55
CA CYS A 402 -10.01 -1.27 -13.94
C CYS A 402 -9.17 -2.10 -14.94
N LEU A 403 -7.91 -2.41 -14.60
CA LEU A 403 -7.01 -3.17 -15.46
C LEU A 403 -7.22 -4.69 -15.38
N LEU A 404 -7.58 -5.22 -14.20
CA LEU A 404 -7.71 -6.66 -13.95
C LEU A 404 -8.55 -7.41 -15.01
N PRO A 405 -9.74 -6.91 -15.44
CA PRO A 405 -10.56 -7.62 -16.42
C PRO A 405 -9.88 -7.82 -17.78
N PHE A 406 -8.86 -7.04 -18.08
CA PHE A 406 -8.11 -7.11 -19.35
C PHE A 406 -6.91 -8.04 -19.28
N LEU A 407 -6.53 -8.51 -18.08
CA LEU A 407 -5.37 -9.38 -17.94
C LEU A 407 -5.69 -10.79 -18.43
N PRO A 408 -4.85 -11.39 -19.29
CA PRO A 408 -5.01 -12.77 -19.65
C PRO A 408 -4.82 -13.68 -18.44
N PRO A 409 -5.48 -14.85 -18.38
CA PRO A 409 -5.19 -15.82 -17.34
C PRO A 409 -3.69 -16.16 -17.37
N LYS A 410 -3.07 -16.24 -16.20
CA LYS A 410 -1.71 -16.75 -16.09
C LYS A 410 -1.82 -18.25 -15.89
N ASN A 411 -1.27 -19.04 -16.81
CA ASN A 411 -1.14 -20.47 -16.61
C ASN A 411 -0.20 -20.68 -15.42
N GLU A 412 -0.64 -21.39 -14.41
CA GLU A 412 0.16 -21.81 -13.24
C GLU A 412 1.36 -22.64 -13.65
#